data_5c0d87d794a2b0ae18e9b7e239201178
#
_entry.id   5c0d87d794a2b0ae18e9b7e239201178
#
_cell.length_a   1.000
_cell.length_b   1.000
_cell.length_c   1.000
_cell.angle_alpha   90.00
_cell.angle_beta   90.00
_cell.angle_gamma   90.00
#
_symmetry.space_group_name_H-M   'P 1'
#
loop_
_entity.id
_entity.type
_entity.pdbx_description
1 polymer ?
#
loop_
_entity_poly.entity_id
_entity_poly.type
_entity_poly.pdbx_seq_one_letter_code
_entity_poly.pdbx_strand_id
1 'polypeptide(L)'
;MKKVILYSLLSFVVVFTTCQELMAQARIARSEFICYDKREDAQNDIRTKIDNYIAVCPELQFEEASGTVRAVYEQQIEVPAAWNDFSAYLHMENVGADYAIFINGEQICSSIDRFSPADLYISPYLEQGVNVLAVVVVAEPYMERLAEGLTIAQRTKFENCYIFAQRRVGVYDYNVRLLPDSLNRFGRLQLDITVENSFTTDEELELGFDLYDPEGKLVDYSVNKYRFEGSSRDTITFKPFSYNSNHFRWSATNAKLYDLMIYVKRGGVLREYIPVKVGFAKHGYNDNGEILLFDKALKLNKQTYNAAKDKTTTQQEIKALKAKGINCLCPEYPQPKWFYSLCDAMGIYVIDCAALTSPSSADNREINGTPSNDPLLLDEYLMRVEAMYRRAQNHVSIIAFSLGGNIGNGYNMYKAYELLKSYGDSRPIIFEGAQGEWNSDI
;
A
#
# COMPACT_ATOMS: atom_id res chain seq x y z
N MET A 1 -21.87 -15.82 -26.05
CA MET A 1 -20.80 -15.62 -25.07
C MET A 1 -19.40 -15.99 -25.58
N LYS A 2 -19.13 -17.17 -26.15
CA LYS A 2 -17.81 -17.52 -26.69
C LYS A 2 -17.27 -16.61 -27.83
N LYS A 3 -18.14 -15.88 -28.56
CA LYS A 3 -17.72 -15.00 -29.67
C LYS A 3 -17.17 -13.61 -29.24
N VAL A 4 -17.55 -13.12 -28.06
CA VAL A 4 -17.11 -11.80 -27.58
C VAL A 4 -15.65 -11.87 -27.08
N ILE A 5 -15.26 -12.97 -26.45
CA ILE A 5 -13.90 -13.20 -25.94
C ILE A 5 -12.88 -13.30 -27.08
N LEU A 6 -13.26 -13.89 -28.22
CA LEU A 6 -12.35 -14.08 -29.35
C LEU A 6 -11.97 -12.77 -30.07
N TYR A 7 -12.87 -11.76 -30.07
CA TYR A 7 -12.61 -10.45 -30.68
C TYR A 7 -11.72 -9.53 -29.80
N SER A 8 -11.76 -9.68 -28.48
CA SER A 8 -10.89 -8.93 -27.56
C SER A 8 -9.45 -9.47 -27.59
N LEU A 9 -9.24 -10.75 -27.80
CA LEU A 9 -7.91 -11.39 -27.89
C LEU A 9 -7.10 -10.99 -29.13
N LEU A 10 -7.75 -10.69 -30.26
CA LEU A 10 -7.06 -10.27 -31.50
C LEU A 10 -6.51 -8.83 -31.43
N SER A 11 -7.04 -7.97 -30.56
CA SER A 11 -6.52 -6.62 -30.33
C SER A 11 -5.30 -6.59 -29.40
N PHE A 12 -4.94 -7.70 -28.77
CA PHE A 12 -3.90 -7.80 -27.73
C PHE A 12 -2.47 -7.52 -28.22
N VAL A 13 -2.15 -7.83 -29.47
CA VAL A 13 -0.78 -7.70 -29.99
C VAL A 13 -0.35 -6.24 -30.16
N VAL A 14 -1.29 -5.30 -30.23
CA VAL A 14 -1.01 -3.86 -30.45
C VAL A 14 -0.84 -3.07 -29.16
N VAL A 15 -1.25 -3.59 -28.00
CA VAL A 15 -1.55 -2.81 -26.78
C VAL A 15 -0.35 -2.65 -25.84
N PHE A 16 0.65 -3.54 -25.87
CA PHE A 16 1.79 -3.44 -24.94
C PHE A 16 2.74 -2.25 -25.20
N THR A 17 2.71 -1.65 -26.38
CA THR A 17 3.56 -0.49 -26.71
C THR A 17 2.99 0.87 -26.32
N THR A 18 1.70 0.96 -25.97
CA THR A 18 1.03 2.20 -25.52
C THR A 18 0.63 2.17 -24.03
N CYS A 19 1.06 1.17 -23.29
CA CYS A 19 0.55 0.81 -21.98
C CYS A 19 0.96 1.72 -20.81
N GLN A 20 2.06 2.47 -20.92
CA GLN A 20 2.55 3.33 -19.85
C GLN A 20 1.58 4.47 -19.51
N GLU A 21 0.91 5.06 -20.51
CA GLU A 21 -0.05 6.14 -20.26
C GLU A 21 -1.34 5.66 -19.57
N LEU A 22 -1.82 4.45 -19.88
CA LEU A 22 -3.01 3.87 -19.26
C LEU A 22 -2.78 3.48 -17.78
N MET A 23 -1.58 3.01 -17.43
CA MET A 23 -1.21 2.69 -16.05
C MET A 23 -1.23 3.92 -15.15
N ALA A 24 -0.67 5.04 -15.62
CA ALA A 24 -0.56 6.28 -14.86
C ALA A 24 -1.94 6.91 -14.56
N GLN A 25 -2.96 6.66 -15.38
CA GLN A 25 -4.29 7.22 -15.21
C GLN A 25 -5.19 6.44 -14.23
N ALA A 26 -5.04 5.13 -14.14
CA ALA A 26 -5.91 4.28 -13.33
C ALA A 26 -5.37 4.02 -11.92
N ARG A 27 -4.04 3.96 -11.74
CA ARG A 27 -3.43 3.62 -10.45
C ARG A 27 -3.45 4.80 -9.48
N ILE A 28 -3.81 4.51 -8.24
CA ILE A 28 -3.89 5.49 -7.17
C ILE A 28 -2.83 5.17 -6.12
N ALA A 29 -2.01 6.17 -5.78
CA ALA A 29 -1.01 6.08 -4.73
C ALA A 29 -1.58 6.64 -3.42
N ARG A 30 -2.02 5.76 -2.53
CA ARG A 30 -2.56 6.10 -1.21
C ARG A 30 -2.41 4.95 -0.22
N SER A 31 -2.69 5.21 1.05
CA SER A 31 -2.78 4.17 2.07
C SER A 31 -3.93 3.20 1.77
N GLU A 32 -3.71 1.93 2.05
CA GLU A 32 -4.77 0.93 1.94
C GLU A 32 -5.69 0.99 3.16
N PHE A 33 -6.97 1.24 2.95
CA PHE A 33 -7.99 1.20 4.00
C PHE A 33 -9.38 0.91 3.41
N ILE A 34 -10.30 0.52 4.29
CA ILE A 34 -11.70 0.30 3.97
C ILE A 34 -12.55 1.20 4.86
N CYS A 35 -13.59 1.80 4.29
CA CYS A 35 -14.61 2.55 5.02
C CYS A 35 -15.75 1.62 5.41
N TYR A 36 -16.14 1.66 6.67
CA TYR A 36 -17.24 0.89 7.25
C TYR A 36 -18.42 1.80 7.56
N ASP A 37 -19.64 1.30 7.38
CA ASP A 37 -20.87 2.04 7.71
C ASP A 37 -21.18 2.02 9.21
N LYS A 38 -20.64 1.05 9.94
CA LYS A 38 -20.86 0.87 11.37
C LYS A 38 -19.53 0.73 12.11
N ARG A 39 -19.48 1.37 13.30
CA ARG A 39 -18.30 1.31 14.17
C ARG A 39 -17.94 -0.10 14.60
N GLU A 40 -18.94 -0.92 14.94
CA GLU A 40 -18.72 -2.30 15.38
C GLU A 40 -18.08 -3.16 14.27
N ASP A 41 -18.57 -3.02 13.04
CA ASP A 41 -18.03 -3.74 11.89
C ASP A 41 -16.61 -3.27 11.57
N ALA A 42 -16.32 -1.97 11.75
CA ALA A 42 -14.97 -1.41 11.63
C ALA A 42 -14.01 -1.98 12.69
N GLN A 43 -14.42 -2.03 13.94
CA GLN A 43 -13.60 -2.55 15.03
C GLN A 43 -13.23 -4.04 14.87
N ASN A 44 -14.09 -4.81 14.22
CA ASN A 44 -13.93 -6.26 14.01
C ASN A 44 -13.50 -6.63 12.58
N ASP A 45 -13.24 -5.65 11.71
CA ASP A 45 -12.89 -5.84 10.27
C ASP A 45 -13.86 -6.77 9.53
N ILE A 46 -15.19 -6.57 9.75
CA ILE A 46 -16.23 -7.44 9.14
C ILE A 46 -16.62 -6.90 7.78
N ARG A 47 -15.80 -7.14 6.77
CA ARG A 47 -15.97 -6.65 5.39
C ARG A 47 -17.19 -7.22 4.68
N THR A 48 -17.60 -8.43 5.00
CA THR A 48 -18.77 -9.09 4.37
C THR A 48 -20.12 -8.48 4.76
N LYS A 49 -20.15 -7.55 5.72
CA LYS A 49 -21.37 -6.86 6.15
C LYS A 49 -21.50 -5.45 5.59
N ILE A 50 -20.54 -5.00 4.78
CA ILE A 50 -20.58 -3.68 4.16
C ILE A 50 -21.02 -3.81 2.70
N ASP A 51 -21.98 -2.97 2.31
CA ASP A 51 -22.54 -2.99 0.94
C ASP A 51 -21.58 -2.42 -0.11
N ASN A 52 -20.46 -1.84 0.33
CA ASN A 52 -19.46 -1.22 -0.53
C ASN A 52 -18.22 -2.10 -0.78
N TYR A 53 -18.35 -3.43 -0.64
CA TYR A 53 -17.26 -4.37 -0.82
C TYR A 53 -17.70 -5.61 -1.63
N ILE A 54 -16.93 -5.97 -2.64
CA ILE A 54 -17.12 -7.19 -3.46
C ILE A 54 -15.79 -7.93 -3.53
N ALA A 55 -15.75 -9.15 -3.01
CA ALA A 55 -14.56 -10.00 -3.16
C ALA A 55 -14.36 -10.40 -4.63
N VAL A 56 -13.13 -10.36 -5.11
CA VAL A 56 -12.78 -10.89 -6.42
C VAL A 56 -12.37 -12.36 -6.25
N CYS A 57 -13.22 -13.26 -6.75
CA CYS A 57 -13.01 -14.70 -6.73
C CYS A 57 -13.10 -15.20 -8.17
N PRO A 58 -11.98 -15.55 -8.84
CA PRO A 58 -12.01 -15.97 -10.22
C PRO A 58 -12.78 -17.29 -10.36
N GLU A 59 -13.84 -17.27 -11.15
CA GLU A 59 -14.71 -18.43 -11.38
C GLU A 59 -14.34 -19.21 -12.64
N LEU A 60 -13.68 -18.54 -13.59
CA LEU A 60 -13.40 -19.11 -14.90
C LEU A 60 -11.92 -18.89 -15.27
N GLN A 61 -11.27 -19.95 -15.73
CA GLN A 61 -9.91 -19.92 -16.22
C GLN A 61 -9.81 -20.57 -17.59
N PHE A 62 -9.17 -19.88 -18.53
CA PHE A 62 -8.77 -20.45 -19.82
C PHE A 62 -7.27 -20.51 -19.90
N GLU A 63 -6.72 -21.62 -20.34
CA GLU A 63 -5.31 -21.74 -20.71
C GLU A 63 -5.16 -21.79 -22.23
N GLU A 64 -4.35 -20.92 -22.79
CA GLU A 64 -3.93 -20.98 -24.17
C GLU A 64 -2.56 -21.65 -24.29
N ALA A 65 -2.46 -22.67 -25.13
CA ALA A 65 -1.25 -23.47 -25.29
C ALA A 65 -0.16 -22.78 -26.13
N SER A 66 -0.48 -21.67 -26.82
CA SER A 66 0.46 -20.95 -27.69
C SER A 66 0.10 -19.47 -27.77
N GLY A 67 1.05 -18.60 -27.46
CA GLY A 67 0.88 -17.15 -27.54
C GLY A 67 1.42 -16.41 -26.32
N THR A 68 1.19 -15.09 -26.25
CA THR A 68 1.60 -14.21 -25.15
C THR A 68 0.65 -14.30 -23.95
N VAL A 69 -0.55 -14.85 -24.13
CA VAL A 69 -1.56 -15.02 -23.07
C VAL A 69 -1.40 -16.40 -22.46
N ARG A 70 -1.26 -16.46 -21.13
CA ARG A 70 -1.13 -17.69 -20.36
C ARG A 70 -2.46 -18.16 -19.79
N ALA A 71 -3.27 -17.22 -19.28
CA ALA A 71 -4.57 -17.52 -18.69
C ALA A 71 -5.48 -16.29 -18.75
N VAL A 72 -6.78 -16.52 -18.80
CA VAL A 72 -7.82 -15.50 -18.66
C VAL A 72 -8.73 -15.93 -17.52
N TYR A 73 -8.90 -15.05 -16.54
CA TYR A 73 -9.80 -15.23 -15.40
C TYR A 73 -10.94 -14.25 -15.55
N GLU A 74 -12.18 -14.72 -15.47
CA GLU A 74 -13.37 -13.89 -15.61
C GLU A 74 -14.28 -14.03 -14.40
N GLN A 75 -14.88 -12.92 -13.99
CA GLN A 75 -15.91 -12.87 -12.97
C GLN A 75 -17.02 -11.90 -13.37
N GLN A 76 -18.27 -12.30 -13.18
CA GLN A 76 -19.39 -11.37 -13.23
C GLN A 76 -19.49 -10.62 -11.91
N ILE A 77 -19.63 -9.30 -11.99
CA ILE A 77 -19.74 -8.40 -10.86
C ILE A 77 -21.06 -7.68 -10.97
N GLU A 78 -21.91 -7.78 -9.97
CA GLU A 78 -23.12 -7.00 -9.88
C GLU A 78 -22.84 -5.70 -9.09
N VAL A 79 -22.92 -4.56 -9.77
CA VAL A 79 -22.74 -3.25 -9.15
C VAL A 79 -24.07 -2.82 -8.53
N PRO A 80 -24.14 -2.66 -7.19
CA PRO A 80 -25.36 -2.25 -6.52
C PRO A 80 -25.82 -0.85 -6.97
N ALA A 81 -27.12 -0.63 -7.12
CA ALA A 81 -27.68 0.69 -7.44
C ALA A 81 -27.31 1.76 -6.38
N ALA A 82 -27.03 1.34 -5.16
CA ALA A 82 -26.56 2.22 -4.08
C ALA A 82 -25.19 2.86 -4.35
N TRP A 83 -24.41 2.35 -5.33
CA TRP A 83 -23.08 2.87 -5.67
C TRP A 83 -23.10 4.07 -6.63
N ASN A 84 -24.28 4.56 -7.05
CA ASN A 84 -24.37 5.72 -7.94
C ASN A 84 -23.66 6.99 -7.42
N ASP A 85 -23.59 7.14 -6.08
CA ASP A 85 -22.89 8.25 -5.41
C ASP A 85 -21.52 7.85 -4.83
N PHE A 86 -20.94 6.78 -5.36
CA PHE A 86 -19.65 6.26 -4.92
C PHE A 86 -18.63 6.27 -6.06
N SER A 87 -17.38 6.33 -5.67
CA SER A 87 -16.21 6.03 -6.52
C SER A 87 -15.79 4.60 -6.27
N ALA A 88 -15.75 3.77 -7.30
CA ALA A 88 -15.38 2.36 -7.21
C ALA A 88 -13.90 2.16 -7.57
N TYR A 89 -13.26 1.30 -6.82
CA TYR A 89 -11.84 0.95 -6.95
C TYR A 89 -11.65 -0.56 -6.94
N LEU A 90 -10.73 -1.05 -7.76
CA LEU A 90 -10.27 -2.43 -7.74
C LEU A 90 -8.91 -2.52 -7.05
N HIS A 91 -8.85 -3.27 -5.97
CA HIS A 91 -7.59 -3.62 -5.31
C HIS A 91 -7.05 -4.92 -5.88
N MET A 92 -5.82 -4.88 -6.36
CA MET A 92 -5.10 -6.04 -6.88
C MET A 92 -3.85 -6.27 -6.05
N GLU A 93 -3.66 -7.49 -5.59
CA GLU A 93 -2.49 -7.88 -4.78
C GLU A 93 -2.03 -9.29 -5.15
N ASN A 94 -0.71 -9.51 -5.18
CA ASN A 94 -0.10 -10.83 -5.38
C ASN A 94 -0.59 -11.56 -6.63
N VAL A 95 -0.73 -10.87 -7.75
CA VAL A 95 -1.17 -11.51 -9.00
C VAL A 95 -0.14 -12.51 -9.53
N GLY A 96 1.12 -12.37 -9.15
CA GLY A 96 2.15 -13.39 -9.39
C GLY A 96 2.66 -13.49 -10.83
N ALA A 97 2.19 -12.63 -11.70
CA ALA A 97 2.54 -12.57 -13.11
C ALA A 97 2.29 -11.17 -13.66
N ASP A 98 2.82 -10.88 -14.85
CA ASP A 98 2.41 -9.70 -15.59
C ASP A 98 0.97 -9.90 -16.06
N TYR A 99 0.17 -8.84 -15.94
CA TYR A 99 -1.28 -8.95 -16.19
C TYR A 99 -1.87 -7.71 -16.86
N ALA A 100 -3.02 -7.90 -17.48
CA ALA A 100 -3.87 -6.82 -17.94
C ALA A 100 -5.30 -7.03 -17.41
N ILE A 101 -5.98 -5.93 -17.11
CA ILE A 101 -7.33 -5.93 -16.54
C ILE A 101 -8.28 -5.30 -17.55
N PHE A 102 -9.43 -5.95 -17.70
CA PHE A 102 -10.53 -5.49 -18.55
C PHE A 102 -11.82 -5.43 -17.76
N ILE A 103 -12.61 -4.42 -18.03
CA ILE A 103 -14.00 -4.34 -17.55
C ILE A 103 -14.88 -4.15 -18.79
N ASN A 104 -15.89 -5.02 -18.93
CA ASN A 104 -16.83 -5.03 -20.06
C ASN A 104 -16.13 -5.09 -21.44
N GLY A 105 -14.94 -5.70 -21.49
CA GLY A 105 -14.14 -5.83 -22.70
C GLY A 105 -13.22 -4.63 -22.99
N GLU A 106 -13.28 -3.56 -22.21
CA GLU A 106 -12.37 -2.42 -22.29
C GLU A 106 -11.16 -2.64 -21.37
N GLN A 107 -9.96 -2.47 -21.90
CA GLN A 107 -8.72 -2.55 -21.11
C GLN A 107 -8.55 -1.30 -20.27
N ILE A 108 -8.45 -1.49 -18.94
CA ILE A 108 -8.32 -0.39 -17.97
C ILE A 108 -6.89 -0.25 -17.45
N CYS A 109 -6.12 -1.35 -17.43
CA CYS A 109 -4.78 -1.37 -16.87
C CYS A 109 -3.98 -2.55 -17.42
N SER A 110 -2.67 -2.41 -17.46
CA SER A 110 -1.72 -3.52 -17.52
C SER A 110 -0.62 -3.28 -16.48
N SER A 111 -0.07 -4.33 -15.91
CA SER A 111 0.99 -4.25 -14.92
C SER A 111 2.07 -5.28 -15.17
N ILE A 112 3.29 -4.82 -15.05
CA ILE A 112 4.51 -5.63 -15.03
C ILE A 112 5.08 -5.74 -13.61
N ASP A 113 4.43 -5.09 -12.63
CA ASP A 113 4.75 -5.22 -11.22
C ASP A 113 3.83 -6.24 -10.58
N ARG A 114 4.37 -7.43 -10.36
CA ARG A 114 3.67 -8.57 -9.77
C ARG A 114 3.77 -8.63 -8.24
N PHE A 115 4.53 -7.73 -7.63
CA PHE A 115 4.86 -7.76 -6.20
C PHE A 115 4.19 -6.65 -5.40
N SER A 116 4.00 -5.48 -6.01
CA SER A 116 3.37 -4.35 -5.32
C SER A 116 1.86 -4.37 -5.50
N PRO A 117 1.10 -4.04 -4.46
CA PRO A 117 -0.34 -3.89 -4.59
C PRO A 117 -0.70 -2.67 -5.45
N ALA A 118 -1.87 -2.70 -6.06
CA ALA A 118 -2.38 -1.61 -6.85
C ALA A 118 -3.86 -1.36 -6.54
N ASP A 119 -4.21 -0.11 -6.26
CA ASP A 119 -5.59 0.36 -6.29
C ASP A 119 -5.84 1.04 -7.63
N LEU A 120 -6.91 0.64 -8.33
CA LEU A 120 -7.27 1.14 -9.64
C LEU A 120 -8.65 1.80 -9.58
N TYR A 121 -8.74 3.03 -10.08
CA TYR A 121 -10.03 3.72 -10.20
C TYR A 121 -10.82 3.15 -11.38
N ILE A 122 -11.94 2.49 -11.10
CA ILE A 122 -12.70 1.72 -12.10
C ILE A 122 -14.10 2.29 -12.39
N SER A 123 -14.56 3.31 -11.66
CA SER A 123 -15.90 3.88 -11.87
C SER A 123 -16.25 4.21 -13.32
N PRO A 124 -15.34 4.79 -14.15
CA PRO A 124 -15.67 5.14 -15.53
C PRO A 124 -16.02 3.94 -16.42
N TYR A 125 -15.59 2.75 -16.05
CA TYR A 125 -15.72 1.51 -16.82
C TYR A 125 -16.89 0.63 -16.35
N LEU A 126 -17.54 1.01 -15.23
CA LEU A 126 -18.66 0.24 -14.68
C LEU A 126 -19.99 0.74 -15.21
N GLU A 127 -20.83 -0.20 -15.59
CA GLU A 127 -22.24 0.01 -15.91
C GLU A 127 -23.12 -0.37 -14.72
N GLN A 128 -24.34 0.18 -14.68
CA GLN A 128 -25.30 -0.23 -13.65
C GLN A 128 -25.75 -1.69 -13.88
N GLY A 129 -25.70 -2.52 -12.84
CA GLY A 129 -26.04 -3.92 -12.91
C GLY A 129 -24.82 -4.82 -13.13
N VAL A 130 -24.94 -5.82 -14.01
CA VAL A 130 -23.91 -6.83 -14.21
C VAL A 130 -22.80 -6.33 -15.12
N ASN A 131 -21.57 -6.41 -14.62
CA ASN A 131 -20.33 -6.13 -15.34
C ASN A 131 -19.47 -7.40 -15.43
N VAL A 132 -18.57 -7.45 -16.38
CA VAL A 132 -17.59 -8.54 -16.52
C VAL A 132 -16.19 -7.98 -16.23
N LEU A 133 -15.58 -8.47 -15.16
CA LEU A 133 -14.17 -8.25 -14.86
C LEU A 133 -13.37 -9.40 -15.48
N ALA A 134 -12.37 -9.10 -16.29
CA ALA A 134 -11.42 -10.09 -16.78
C ALA A 134 -9.99 -9.70 -16.43
N VAL A 135 -9.22 -10.67 -15.91
CA VAL A 135 -7.78 -10.54 -15.67
C VAL A 135 -7.05 -11.48 -16.62
N VAL A 136 -6.24 -10.91 -17.49
CA VAL A 136 -5.44 -11.64 -18.46
C VAL A 136 -4.03 -11.72 -17.97
N VAL A 137 -3.52 -12.93 -17.76
CA VAL A 137 -2.16 -13.20 -17.31
C VAL A 137 -1.28 -13.45 -18.54
N VAL A 138 -0.12 -12.78 -18.58
CA VAL A 138 0.82 -12.82 -19.70
C VAL A 138 1.89 -13.89 -19.44
N ALA A 139 2.21 -14.67 -20.48
CA ALA A 139 3.14 -15.80 -20.38
C ALA A 139 4.61 -15.39 -20.32
N GLU A 140 4.98 -14.31 -21.03
CA GLU A 140 6.35 -13.83 -21.09
C GLU A 140 6.51 -12.59 -20.22
N PRO A 141 7.28 -12.66 -19.14
CA PRO A 141 7.53 -11.51 -18.27
C PRO A 141 8.41 -10.50 -19.03
N TYR A 142 7.83 -9.36 -19.39
CA TYR A 142 8.57 -8.28 -20.04
C TYR A 142 9.64 -7.69 -19.09
N MET A 143 9.44 -7.80 -17.77
CA MET A 143 10.21 -7.06 -16.78
C MET A 143 10.86 -7.91 -15.68
N GLU A 144 11.22 -9.13 -16.02
CA GLU A 144 12.08 -9.95 -15.16
C GLU A 144 13.36 -9.22 -14.72
N ARG A 145 13.82 -8.26 -15.54
CA ARG A 145 14.96 -7.38 -15.26
C ARG A 145 14.87 -6.55 -13.98
N LEU A 146 13.66 -6.22 -13.50
CA LEU A 146 13.46 -5.44 -12.27
C LEU A 146 13.15 -6.29 -11.03
N ALA A 147 12.93 -7.59 -11.23
CA ALA A 147 12.57 -8.52 -10.16
C ALA A 147 13.36 -9.83 -10.29
N GLU A 148 14.58 -9.75 -10.83
CA GLU A 148 15.45 -10.90 -11.06
C GLU A 148 15.73 -11.65 -9.77
N GLY A 149 15.40 -12.94 -9.74
CA GLY A 149 15.60 -13.81 -8.57
C GLY A 149 14.52 -13.72 -7.52
N LEU A 150 13.59 -12.77 -7.59
CA LEU A 150 12.44 -12.74 -6.68
C LEU A 150 11.43 -13.82 -7.05
N THR A 151 10.94 -14.53 -6.05
CA THR A 151 9.91 -15.55 -6.24
C THR A 151 8.73 -15.28 -5.34
N ILE A 152 7.52 -15.33 -5.90
CA ILE A 152 6.29 -15.29 -5.10
C ILE A 152 6.09 -16.68 -4.50
N ALA A 153 5.97 -16.75 -3.16
CA ALA A 153 5.84 -18.00 -2.43
C ALA A 153 4.53 -18.76 -2.73
N GLN A 154 3.54 -18.06 -3.22
CA GLN A 154 2.24 -18.62 -3.60
C GLN A 154 1.89 -18.21 -5.02
N ARG A 155 1.37 -19.15 -5.80
CA ARG A 155 0.80 -18.84 -7.11
C ARG A 155 -0.47 -18.02 -6.92
N THR A 156 -0.72 -17.12 -7.85
CA THR A 156 -1.90 -16.28 -7.94
C THR A 156 -3.19 -17.03 -7.58
N LYS A 157 -3.85 -16.56 -6.53
CA LYS A 157 -5.17 -17.05 -6.13
C LYS A 157 -6.17 -15.92 -5.95
N PHE A 158 -5.78 -14.67 -6.24
CA PHE A 158 -6.60 -13.47 -6.01
C PHE A 158 -7.12 -13.34 -4.57
N GLU A 159 -6.40 -13.88 -3.59
CA GLU A 159 -6.88 -13.97 -2.19
C GLU A 159 -7.14 -12.60 -1.56
N ASN A 160 -6.41 -11.58 -1.99
CA ASN A 160 -6.55 -10.20 -1.50
C ASN A 160 -7.00 -9.23 -2.60
N CYS A 161 -7.68 -9.73 -3.63
CA CYS A 161 -8.25 -8.88 -4.66
C CYS A 161 -9.73 -8.62 -4.36
N TYR A 162 -10.11 -7.34 -4.39
CA TYR A 162 -11.49 -6.95 -4.10
C TYR A 162 -11.83 -5.62 -4.77
N ILE A 163 -13.12 -5.40 -5.00
CA ILE A 163 -13.67 -4.13 -5.41
C ILE A 163 -14.29 -3.47 -4.18
N PHE A 164 -13.98 -2.21 -3.99
CA PHE A 164 -14.57 -1.42 -2.93
C PHE A 164 -15.06 -0.08 -3.47
N ALA A 165 -16.10 0.43 -2.86
CA ALA A 165 -16.65 1.72 -3.19
C ALA A 165 -16.45 2.70 -2.04
N GLN A 166 -16.06 3.92 -2.35
CA GLN A 166 -15.95 5.02 -1.42
C GLN A 166 -16.90 6.14 -1.83
N ARG A 167 -17.39 6.89 -0.85
CA ARG A 167 -18.24 8.03 -1.15
C ARG A 167 -17.49 9.06 -1.98
N ARG A 168 -18.19 9.69 -2.93
CA ARG A 168 -17.64 10.74 -3.79
C ARG A 168 -17.22 11.99 -3.00
N VAL A 169 -17.70 12.13 -1.76
CA VAL A 169 -17.15 13.07 -0.79
C VAL A 169 -16.88 12.33 0.52
N GLY A 170 -15.59 12.18 0.85
CA GLY A 170 -15.12 11.37 2.00
C GLY A 170 -13.62 11.32 2.10
N VAL A 171 -13.11 10.43 2.95
CA VAL A 171 -11.68 10.28 3.15
C VAL A 171 -11.04 9.64 1.92
N TYR A 172 -10.08 10.34 1.32
CA TYR A 172 -9.28 9.83 0.19
C TYR A 172 -8.01 9.10 0.68
N ASP A 173 -7.31 9.69 1.66
CA ASP A 173 -6.09 9.12 2.25
C ASP A 173 -5.91 9.63 3.69
N TYR A 174 -5.06 8.97 4.46
CA TYR A 174 -4.62 9.46 5.76
C TYR A 174 -3.15 9.13 6.01
N ASN A 175 -2.50 9.95 6.84
CA ASN A 175 -1.15 9.71 7.32
C ASN A 175 -1.10 9.98 8.83
N VAL A 176 -0.44 9.08 9.56
CA VAL A 176 -0.28 9.20 11.02
C VAL A 176 1.21 9.11 11.37
N ARG A 177 1.73 10.15 12.01
CA ARG A 177 3.13 10.19 12.44
C ARG A 177 3.27 10.80 13.83
N LEU A 178 4.33 10.44 14.54
CA LEU A 178 4.63 11.07 15.83
C LEU A 178 5.13 12.51 15.59
N LEU A 179 4.53 13.47 16.30
CA LEU A 179 5.06 14.82 16.35
C LEU A 179 6.29 14.85 17.27
N PRO A 180 7.38 15.51 16.87
CA PRO A 180 8.58 15.63 17.68
C PRO A 180 8.28 16.30 19.04
N ASP A 181 8.71 15.67 20.13
CA ASP A 181 8.88 16.27 21.44
C ASP A 181 10.36 16.15 21.82
N SER A 182 11.07 17.26 21.99
CA SER A 182 12.49 17.29 22.30
C SER A 182 12.89 16.50 23.55
N LEU A 183 11.94 16.30 24.47
CA LEU A 183 12.18 15.55 25.71
C LEU A 183 11.50 14.17 25.72
N ASN A 184 10.85 13.78 24.63
CA ASN A 184 10.13 12.51 24.48
C ASN A 184 9.17 12.21 25.68
N ARG A 185 8.54 13.25 26.24
CA ARG A 185 7.68 13.13 27.45
C ARG A 185 6.25 12.81 27.11
N PHE A 186 5.79 13.22 25.94
CA PHE A 186 4.38 13.16 25.53
C PHE A 186 4.23 12.39 24.22
N GLY A 187 3.16 11.62 24.11
CA GLY A 187 2.70 11.03 22.87
C GLY A 187 1.74 11.97 22.14
N ARG A 188 2.22 12.73 21.16
CA ARG A 188 1.39 13.52 20.26
C ARG A 188 1.57 13.04 18.84
N LEU A 189 0.48 12.71 18.18
CA LEU A 189 0.47 12.37 16.75
C LEU A 189 0.13 13.61 15.93
N GLN A 190 0.56 13.59 14.68
CA GLN A 190 -0.05 14.34 13.59
C GLN A 190 -0.87 13.34 12.79
N LEU A 191 -2.17 13.59 12.68
CA LEU A 191 -3.09 12.84 11.85
C LEU A 191 -3.52 13.76 10.72
N ASP A 192 -2.99 13.53 9.53
CA ASP A 192 -3.38 14.21 8.31
C ASP A 192 -4.44 13.37 7.60
N ILE A 193 -5.62 13.94 7.39
CA ILE A 193 -6.73 13.29 6.69
C ILE A 193 -6.97 14.08 5.42
N THR A 194 -6.73 13.45 4.27
CA THR A 194 -7.03 14.01 2.97
C THR A 194 -8.46 13.62 2.59
N VAL A 195 -9.29 14.62 2.35
CA VAL A 195 -10.68 14.47 1.90
C VAL A 195 -10.75 14.83 0.42
N GLU A 196 -11.44 14.01 -0.35
CA GLU A 196 -11.79 14.28 -1.73
C GLU A 196 -13.27 14.64 -1.82
N ASN A 197 -13.57 15.70 -2.55
CA ASN A 197 -14.91 16.02 -3.03
C ASN A 197 -14.94 15.92 -4.56
N SER A 198 -15.47 14.80 -5.06
CA SER A 198 -15.60 14.55 -6.52
C SER A 198 -16.91 15.10 -7.11
N PHE A 199 -17.75 15.78 -6.32
CA PHE A 199 -18.87 16.53 -6.85
C PHE A 199 -18.39 17.88 -7.38
N THR A 200 -19.16 18.50 -8.26
CA THR A 200 -18.89 19.87 -8.76
C THR A 200 -19.36 20.95 -7.78
N THR A 201 -20.12 20.57 -6.76
CA THR A 201 -20.65 21.48 -5.73
C THR A 201 -19.84 21.35 -4.45
N ASP A 202 -19.79 22.43 -3.69
CA ASP A 202 -19.19 22.43 -2.36
C ASP A 202 -20.01 21.57 -1.39
N GLU A 203 -19.31 20.87 -0.52
CA GLU A 203 -19.89 19.98 0.47
C GLU A 203 -19.38 20.27 1.88
N GLU A 204 -20.25 20.08 2.88
CA GLU A 204 -19.89 20.21 4.29
C GLU A 204 -19.85 18.84 4.96
N LEU A 205 -18.74 18.53 5.60
CA LEU A 205 -18.55 17.33 6.39
C LEU A 205 -18.15 17.66 7.83
N GLU A 206 -18.60 16.84 8.77
CA GLU A 206 -17.98 16.74 10.09
C GLU A 206 -16.94 15.62 10.03
N LEU A 207 -15.69 15.99 10.22
CA LEU A 207 -14.55 15.08 10.25
C LEU A 207 -14.03 14.97 11.68
N GLY A 208 -13.80 13.77 12.15
CA GLY A 208 -13.34 13.54 13.51
C GLY A 208 -12.52 12.28 13.70
N PHE A 209 -11.99 12.17 14.93
CA PHE A 209 -11.32 10.98 15.41
C PHE A 209 -11.66 10.70 16.87
N ASP A 210 -11.57 9.42 17.24
CA ASP A 210 -11.48 8.95 18.63
C ASP A 210 -10.20 8.14 18.79
N LEU A 211 -9.43 8.42 19.85
CA LEU A 211 -8.21 7.68 20.18
C LEU A 211 -8.43 6.93 21.51
N TYR A 212 -8.27 5.60 21.44
CA TYR A 212 -8.35 4.71 22.59
C TYR A 212 -6.98 4.16 22.94
N ASP A 213 -6.68 4.06 24.23
CA ASP A 213 -5.47 3.41 24.70
C ASP A 213 -5.53 1.86 24.54
N PRO A 214 -4.41 1.15 24.77
CA PRO A 214 -4.38 -0.31 24.66
C PRO A 214 -5.34 -1.05 25.62
N GLU A 215 -5.82 -0.39 26.66
CA GLU A 215 -6.80 -0.89 27.61
C GLU A 215 -8.25 -0.59 27.18
N GLY A 216 -8.43 0.09 26.04
CA GLY A 216 -9.74 0.43 25.48
C GLY A 216 -10.38 1.69 26.06
N LYS A 217 -9.62 2.52 26.80
CA LYS A 217 -10.09 3.78 27.35
C LYS A 217 -9.92 4.90 26.32
N LEU A 218 -10.98 5.70 26.12
CA LEU A 218 -10.91 6.91 25.30
C LEU A 218 -9.97 7.93 25.98
N VAL A 219 -8.90 8.31 25.27
CA VAL A 219 -7.85 9.21 25.76
C VAL A 219 -7.87 10.58 25.08
N ASP A 220 -8.33 10.62 23.84
CA ASP A 220 -8.50 11.89 23.10
C ASP A 220 -9.53 11.74 22.00
N TYR A 221 -10.17 12.85 21.63
CA TYR A 221 -11.12 12.90 20.52
C TYR A 221 -11.26 14.33 19.99
N SER A 222 -11.66 14.45 18.75
CA SER A 222 -12.04 15.73 18.16
C SER A 222 -13.03 15.51 17.02
N VAL A 223 -13.91 16.49 16.81
CA VAL A 223 -14.78 16.56 15.64
C VAL A 223 -15.02 18.01 15.29
N ASN A 224 -14.83 18.35 14.01
CA ASN A 224 -15.07 19.70 13.52
C ASN A 224 -15.76 19.67 12.15
N LYS A 225 -16.42 20.75 11.81
CA LYS A 225 -17.05 20.96 10.51
C LYS A 225 -16.07 21.63 9.55
N TYR A 226 -16.03 21.13 8.33
CA TYR A 226 -15.21 21.63 7.24
C TYR A 226 -16.03 21.72 5.97
N ARG A 227 -15.79 22.75 5.18
CA ARG A 227 -16.34 22.90 3.83
C ARG A 227 -15.25 22.54 2.82
N PHE A 228 -15.60 21.69 1.89
CA PHE A 228 -14.74 21.23 0.81
C PHE A 228 -15.31 21.74 -0.52
N GLU A 229 -14.49 22.46 -1.26
CA GLU A 229 -14.88 22.97 -2.58
C GLU A 229 -15.19 21.82 -3.55
N GLY A 230 -16.03 22.10 -4.55
CA GLY A 230 -16.33 21.12 -5.59
C GLY A 230 -15.09 20.76 -6.41
N SER A 231 -14.93 19.48 -6.76
CA SER A 231 -13.79 18.95 -7.52
C SER A 231 -12.44 19.27 -6.87
N SER A 232 -12.38 19.22 -5.52
CA SER A 232 -11.16 19.49 -4.74
C SER A 232 -10.70 18.28 -3.94
N ARG A 233 -9.45 18.38 -3.50
CA ARG A 233 -8.83 17.45 -2.55
C ARG A 233 -8.03 18.27 -1.54
N ASP A 234 -8.44 18.22 -0.27
CA ASP A 234 -7.87 19.02 0.81
C ASP A 234 -7.45 18.16 1.99
N THR A 235 -6.40 18.57 2.70
CA THR A 235 -5.89 17.85 3.88
C THR A 235 -6.16 18.61 5.16
N ILE A 236 -6.82 17.94 6.11
CA ILE A 236 -7.10 18.44 7.45
C ILE A 236 -6.17 17.75 8.45
N THR A 237 -5.50 18.55 9.28
CA THR A 237 -4.58 18.04 10.29
C THR A 237 -5.19 18.06 11.67
N PHE A 238 -5.23 16.92 12.33
CA PHE A 238 -5.52 16.76 13.76
C PHE A 238 -4.25 16.42 14.54
N LYS A 239 -4.30 16.61 15.86
CA LYS A 239 -3.16 16.33 16.75
C LYS A 239 -3.56 15.46 17.95
N PRO A 240 -3.94 14.19 17.71
CA PRO A 240 -4.27 13.25 18.77
C PRO A 240 -3.18 13.14 19.85
N PHE A 241 -3.58 13.01 21.11
CA PHE A 241 -2.65 13.09 22.22
C PHE A 241 -2.86 11.99 23.26
N SER A 242 -1.76 11.48 23.83
CA SER A 242 -1.74 10.56 24.96
C SER A 242 -0.82 11.06 26.07
N TYR A 243 -1.34 11.13 27.31
CA TYR A 243 -0.62 11.65 28.49
C TYR A 243 0.38 10.67 29.10
N ASN A 244 0.21 9.38 28.86
CA ASN A 244 0.95 8.38 29.62
C ASN A 244 2.31 8.06 29.01
N SER A 245 3.33 8.86 29.33
CA SER A 245 4.67 8.76 28.76
C SER A 245 5.35 7.39 28.95
N ASN A 246 4.99 6.63 29.99
CA ASN A 246 5.62 5.32 30.23
C ASN A 246 4.93 4.18 29.47
N HIS A 247 3.72 4.41 28.97
CA HIS A 247 2.90 3.38 28.34
C HIS A 247 2.71 3.57 26.84
N PHE A 248 2.88 4.78 26.31
CA PHE A 248 2.60 5.03 24.89
C PHE A 248 3.74 4.59 23.96
N ARG A 249 4.99 4.58 24.40
CA ARG A 249 6.14 4.31 23.53
C ARG A 249 6.10 2.90 22.98
N TRP A 250 6.00 2.82 21.67
CA TRP A 250 6.11 1.55 20.96
C TRP A 250 7.59 1.16 20.77
N SER A 251 7.87 -0.12 20.93
CA SER A 251 9.17 -0.73 20.61
C SER A 251 9.02 -2.24 20.46
N ALA A 252 10.06 -2.93 19.98
CA ALA A 252 10.06 -4.39 19.86
C ALA A 252 9.85 -5.12 21.22
N THR A 253 10.12 -4.46 22.34
CA THR A 253 9.89 -4.99 23.70
C THR A 253 8.62 -4.46 24.36
N ASN A 254 7.97 -3.46 23.78
CA ASN A 254 6.71 -2.88 24.24
C ASN A 254 5.82 -2.56 23.04
N ALA A 255 5.19 -3.57 22.48
CA ALA A 255 4.38 -3.47 21.26
C ALA A 255 2.93 -3.01 21.55
N LYS A 256 2.80 -1.94 22.33
CA LYS A 256 1.47 -1.38 22.64
C LYS A 256 0.96 -0.52 21.48
N LEU A 257 -0.24 -0.84 21.01
CA LEU A 257 -0.93 -0.12 19.95
C LEU A 257 -2.20 0.52 20.53
N TYR A 258 -2.46 1.71 20.05
CA TYR A 258 -3.68 2.47 20.30
C TYR A 258 -4.68 2.22 19.18
N ASP A 259 -5.97 2.32 19.49
CA ASP A 259 -7.04 2.29 18.50
C ASP A 259 -7.44 3.72 18.13
N LEU A 260 -7.14 4.10 16.89
CA LEU A 260 -7.57 5.35 16.30
C LEU A 260 -8.74 5.06 15.37
N MET A 261 -9.90 5.66 15.62
CA MET A 261 -11.05 5.58 14.75
C MET A 261 -11.26 6.92 14.07
N ILE A 262 -11.01 6.99 12.78
CA ILE A 262 -11.38 8.14 11.95
C ILE A 262 -12.83 7.98 11.55
N TYR A 263 -13.61 9.07 11.57
CA TYR A 263 -15.00 9.02 11.14
C TYR A 263 -15.45 10.30 10.43
N VAL A 264 -16.41 10.13 9.53
CA VAL A 264 -17.01 11.19 8.74
C VAL A 264 -18.51 11.19 8.98
N LYS A 265 -19.08 12.40 9.20
CA LYS A 265 -20.53 12.63 9.22
C LYS A 265 -20.88 13.61 8.09
N ARG A 266 -21.99 13.36 7.44
CA ARG A 266 -22.60 14.29 6.46
C ARG A 266 -24.05 14.50 6.83
N GLY A 267 -24.46 15.78 7.00
CA GLY A 267 -25.79 16.12 7.44
C GLY A 267 -26.16 15.55 8.82
N GLY A 268 -25.19 15.47 9.76
CA GLY A 268 -25.37 14.92 11.09
C GLY A 268 -25.46 13.39 11.17
N VAL A 269 -25.39 12.70 10.03
CA VAL A 269 -25.45 11.23 9.95
C VAL A 269 -24.05 10.67 9.75
N LEU A 270 -23.66 9.67 10.55
CA LEU A 270 -22.40 8.94 10.39
C LEU A 270 -22.42 8.18 9.07
N ARG A 271 -21.35 8.31 8.29
CA ARG A 271 -21.23 7.77 6.94
C ARG A 271 -20.06 6.82 6.78
N GLU A 272 -18.95 7.08 7.46
CA GLU A 272 -17.73 6.31 7.31
C GLU A 272 -17.02 6.16 8.65
N TYR A 273 -16.51 4.95 8.89
CA TYR A 273 -15.57 4.63 9.96
C TYR A 273 -14.34 3.96 9.39
N ILE A 274 -13.15 4.45 9.74
CA ILE A 274 -11.88 3.90 9.32
C ILE A 274 -11.08 3.54 10.57
N PRO A 275 -10.91 2.25 10.88
CA PRO A 275 -10.13 1.80 12.03
C PRO A 275 -8.64 1.81 11.70
N VAL A 276 -7.83 2.38 12.56
CA VAL A 276 -6.37 2.46 12.41
C VAL A 276 -5.72 2.05 13.72
N LYS A 277 -4.78 1.10 13.67
CA LYS A 277 -3.89 0.81 14.80
C LYS A 277 -2.68 1.73 14.74
N VAL A 278 -2.40 2.46 15.81
CA VAL A 278 -1.29 3.40 15.85
C VAL A 278 -0.32 3.08 16.97
N GLY A 279 0.95 3.11 16.67
CA GLY A 279 2.03 3.05 17.64
C GLY A 279 2.74 4.39 17.74
N PHE A 280 3.13 4.78 18.94
CA PHE A 280 3.89 6.00 19.16
C PHE A 280 5.37 5.69 19.14
N ALA A 281 6.07 5.99 18.05
CA ALA A 281 7.51 5.81 17.91
C ALA A 281 8.15 7.01 17.21
N LYS A 282 9.24 7.52 17.79
CA LYS A 282 10.08 8.54 17.18
C LYS A 282 11.21 7.82 16.45
N HIS A 283 11.10 7.73 15.13
CA HIS A 283 12.11 7.17 14.26
C HIS A 283 13.09 8.26 13.82
N GLY A 284 14.32 7.85 13.48
CA GLY A 284 15.34 8.71 12.92
C GLY A 284 16.62 7.93 12.62
N TYR A 285 17.65 8.63 12.28
CA TYR A 285 19.01 8.11 12.08
C TYR A 285 20.04 9.19 12.42
N ASN A 286 21.30 8.80 12.55
CA ASN A 286 22.39 9.71 12.83
C ASN A 286 23.48 9.64 11.76
N ASP A 287 24.46 10.55 11.85
CA ASP A 287 25.56 10.65 10.90
C ASP A 287 26.50 9.43 10.90
N ASN A 288 26.39 8.57 11.91
CA ASN A 288 27.14 7.30 11.97
C ASN A 288 26.42 6.14 11.24
N GLY A 289 25.29 6.41 10.57
CA GLY A 289 24.50 5.39 9.88
C GLY A 289 23.68 4.49 10.82
N GLU A 290 23.45 4.90 12.09
CA GLU A 290 22.65 4.13 13.03
C GLU A 290 21.19 4.55 12.98
N ILE A 291 20.27 3.57 12.90
CA ILE A 291 18.83 3.80 13.02
C ILE A 291 18.48 4.07 14.47
N LEU A 292 17.71 5.11 14.71
CA LEU A 292 17.34 5.57 16.04
C LEU A 292 15.86 5.33 16.34
N LEU A 293 15.58 4.97 17.60
CA LEU A 293 14.23 4.98 18.18
C LEU A 293 14.26 5.81 19.46
N PHE A 294 13.46 6.90 19.53
CA PHE A 294 13.51 7.87 20.62
C PHE A 294 14.95 8.35 20.93
N ASP A 295 15.67 8.73 19.89
CA ASP A 295 17.06 9.23 19.90
C ASP A 295 18.11 8.21 20.42
N LYS A 296 17.75 6.92 20.50
CA LYS A 296 18.67 5.86 20.90
C LYS A 296 18.93 4.91 19.74
N ALA A 297 20.20 4.60 19.50
CA ALA A 297 20.60 3.64 18.48
C ALA A 297 20.00 2.27 18.72
N LEU A 298 19.40 1.71 17.69
CA LEU A 298 18.84 0.36 17.72
C LEU A 298 19.95 -0.68 17.48
N LYS A 299 19.99 -1.67 18.34
CA LYS A 299 20.78 -2.88 18.09
C LYS A 299 19.91 -3.86 17.30
N LEU A 300 20.17 -3.97 16.01
CA LEU A 300 19.37 -4.78 15.09
C LEU A 300 20.05 -6.14 14.86
N ASN A 301 19.30 -7.20 15.12
CA ASN A 301 19.60 -8.55 14.66
C ASN A 301 18.65 -8.86 13.51
N LYS A 302 19.15 -8.67 12.28
CA LYS A 302 18.37 -8.67 11.05
C LYS A 302 18.23 -10.10 10.50
N GLN A 303 17.06 -10.37 9.89
CA GLN A 303 16.81 -11.59 9.15
C GLN A 303 16.12 -11.24 7.83
N THR A 304 16.68 -11.70 6.71
CA THR A 304 15.98 -11.67 5.43
C THR A 304 14.68 -12.47 5.53
N TYR A 305 13.60 -11.94 5.03
CA TYR A 305 12.28 -12.54 5.08
C TYR A 305 11.69 -12.64 3.66
N ASN A 306 11.54 -13.85 3.16
CA ASN A 306 11.21 -14.05 1.76
C ASN A 306 9.75 -13.68 1.47
N ALA A 307 8.80 -14.33 2.15
CA ALA A 307 7.37 -14.04 1.94
C ALA A 307 6.52 -14.46 3.12
N ALA A 308 5.53 -13.64 3.43
CA ALA A 308 4.44 -14.00 4.33
C ALA A 308 3.51 -15.02 3.64
N LYS A 309 3.21 -16.12 4.33
CA LYS A 309 2.37 -17.21 3.81
C LYS A 309 0.90 -16.91 4.09
N ASP A 310 0.51 -17.15 5.34
CA ASP A 310 -0.76 -16.81 5.92
C ASP A 310 -0.53 -16.21 7.31
N LYS A 311 -1.53 -15.54 7.85
CA LYS A 311 -1.42 -14.82 9.12
C LYS A 311 -1.00 -15.71 10.29
N THR A 312 -1.53 -16.94 10.36
CA THR A 312 -1.26 -17.87 11.47
C THR A 312 0.16 -18.42 11.40
N THR A 313 0.56 -18.92 10.24
CA THR A 313 1.91 -19.46 10.01
C THR A 313 2.96 -18.37 10.22
N THR A 314 2.76 -17.18 9.64
CA THR A 314 3.66 -16.04 9.78
C THR A 314 3.79 -15.61 11.24
N GLN A 315 2.68 -15.62 12.01
CA GLN A 315 2.74 -15.32 13.45
C GLN A 315 3.61 -16.32 14.21
N GLN A 316 3.54 -17.60 13.87
CA GLN A 316 4.38 -18.63 14.49
C GLN A 316 5.86 -18.46 14.10
N GLU A 317 6.13 -18.18 12.82
CA GLU A 317 7.49 -17.90 12.33
C GLU A 317 8.11 -16.70 13.05
N ILE A 318 7.39 -15.57 13.17
CA ILE A 318 7.87 -14.39 13.89
C ILE A 318 8.15 -14.72 15.36
N LYS A 319 7.28 -15.48 16.04
CA LYS A 319 7.53 -15.93 17.42
C LYS A 319 8.82 -16.75 17.53
N ALA A 320 9.04 -17.67 16.61
CA ALA A 320 10.24 -18.52 16.58
C ALA A 320 11.51 -17.69 16.31
N LEU A 321 11.45 -16.71 15.39
CA LEU A 321 12.57 -15.82 15.11
C LEU A 321 12.90 -14.93 16.31
N LYS A 322 11.89 -14.35 16.96
CA LYS A 322 12.10 -13.57 18.20
C LYS A 322 12.72 -14.40 19.31
N ALA A 323 12.34 -15.67 19.47
CA ALA A 323 12.96 -16.58 20.45
C ALA A 323 14.45 -16.84 20.15
N LYS A 324 14.89 -16.72 18.90
CA LYS A 324 16.30 -16.78 18.48
C LYS A 324 17.03 -15.44 18.59
N GLY A 325 16.37 -14.40 19.10
CA GLY A 325 16.93 -13.07 19.27
C GLY A 325 16.85 -12.19 18.03
N ILE A 326 16.18 -12.62 16.93
CA ILE A 326 15.92 -11.78 15.76
C ILE A 326 14.90 -10.72 16.17
N ASN A 327 15.17 -9.45 15.86
CA ASN A 327 14.31 -8.34 16.18
C ASN A 327 13.99 -7.45 14.97
N CYS A 328 14.54 -7.75 13.79
CA CYS A 328 14.31 -7.01 12.57
C CYS A 328 14.14 -7.96 11.38
N LEU A 329 13.06 -7.81 10.65
CA LEU A 329 12.80 -8.50 9.38
C LEU A 329 13.12 -7.58 8.21
N CYS A 330 13.73 -8.15 7.16
CA CYS A 330 14.05 -7.46 5.92
C CYS A 330 13.38 -8.20 4.76
N PRO A 331 12.13 -7.88 4.43
CA PRO A 331 11.48 -8.40 3.23
C PRO A 331 12.22 -7.97 1.97
N GLU A 332 12.24 -8.82 0.95
CA GLU A 332 12.86 -8.54 -0.34
C GLU A 332 11.93 -7.75 -1.28
N TYR A 333 10.63 -7.69 -0.94
CA TYR A 333 9.58 -6.95 -1.64
C TYR A 333 8.40 -6.66 -0.70
N PRO A 334 7.48 -5.72 -1.05
CA PRO A 334 6.36 -5.37 -0.20
C PRO A 334 5.49 -6.57 0.15
N GLN A 335 5.18 -6.72 1.43
CA GLN A 335 4.35 -7.80 1.96
C GLN A 335 2.87 -7.38 2.05
N PRO A 336 1.92 -8.33 2.22
CA PRO A 336 0.52 -8.01 2.49
C PRO A 336 0.37 -7.09 3.70
N LYS A 337 -0.60 -6.17 3.67
CA LYS A 337 -0.83 -5.20 4.76
C LYS A 337 -0.96 -5.85 6.14
N TRP A 338 -1.61 -7.01 6.22
CA TRP A 338 -1.75 -7.74 7.48
C TRP A 338 -0.40 -8.18 8.09
N PHE A 339 0.65 -8.36 7.27
CA PHE A 339 2.00 -8.68 7.74
C PHE A 339 2.58 -7.53 8.58
N TYR A 340 2.49 -6.30 8.09
CA TYR A 340 2.96 -5.13 8.83
C TYR A 340 2.15 -4.90 10.10
N SER A 341 0.82 -5.06 10.03
CA SER A 341 -0.04 -5.01 11.23
C SER A 341 0.34 -6.08 12.26
N LEU A 342 0.75 -7.26 11.81
CA LEU A 342 1.24 -8.33 12.67
C LEU A 342 2.60 -7.95 13.30
N CYS A 343 3.51 -7.36 12.53
CA CYS A 343 4.80 -6.86 13.01
C CYS A 343 4.62 -5.76 14.06
N ASP A 344 3.70 -4.83 13.83
CA ASP A 344 3.32 -3.79 14.80
C ASP A 344 2.85 -4.41 16.11
N ALA A 345 1.92 -5.37 16.05
CA ALA A 345 1.32 -6.02 17.22
C ALA A 345 2.30 -6.95 17.96
N MET A 346 3.20 -7.59 17.26
CA MET A 346 4.18 -8.51 17.86
C MET A 346 5.46 -7.83 18.32
N GLY A 347 5.67 -6.56 17.95
CA GLY A 347 6.89 -5.84 18.28
C GLY A 347 8.12 -6.45 17.59
N ILE A 348 8.16 -6.38 16.27
CA ILE A 348 9.36 -6.70 15.49
C ILE A 348 9.58 -5.58 14.48
N TYR A 349 10.81 -5.13 14.35
CA TYR A 349 11.16 -4.08 13.39
C TYR A 349 11.14 -4.61 11.96
N VAL A 350 10.87 -3.73 11.01
CA VAL A 350 10.89 -4.05 9.58
C VAL A 350 11.68 -2.97 8.84
N ILE A 351 12.59 -3.39 7.97
CA ILE A 351 13.16 -2.58 6.91
C ILE A 351 12.43 -3.00 5.64
N ASP A 352 11.47 -2.19 5.20
CA ASP A 352 10.67 -2.54 4.03
C ASP A 352 11.44 -2.27 2.74
N CYS A 353 11.16 -3.03 1.69
CA CYS A 353 11.95 -3.01 0.46
C CYS A 353 11.03 -2.89 -0.76
N ALA A 354 11.38 -1.99 -1.68
CA ALA A 354 10.77 -1.95 -2.99
C ALA A 354 11.15 -3.20 -3.79
N ALA A 355 10.24 -3.70 -4.62
CA ALA A 355 10.45 -4.87 -5.46
C ALA A 355 11.37 -4.54 -6.66
N LEU A 356 12.60 -4.13 -6.37
CA LEU A 356 13.62 -3.73 -7.34
C LEU A 356 14.90 -4.52 -7.09
N THR A 357 15.21 -5.47 -7.96
CA THR A 357 16.45 -6.27 -7.91
C THR A 357 16.86 -6.73 -9.31
N SER A 358 18.13 -6.64 -9.61
CA SER A 358 18.73 -7.08 -10.88
C SER A 358 20.20 -7.46 -10.66
N PRO A 359 20.47 -8.61 -9.99
CA PRO A 359 21.82 -9.05 -9.65
C PRO A 359 22.75 -9.16 -10.88
N SER A 360 22.22 -9.53 -12.03
CA SER A 360 23.00 -9.66 -13.28
C SER A 360 23.58 -8.32 -13.77
N SER A 361 23.06 -7.19 -13.28
CA SER A 361 23.48 -5.85 -13.68
C SER A 361 23.96 -4.99 -12.49
N ALA A 362 24.14 -5.59 -11.29
CA ALA A 362 24.42 -4.87 -10.06
C ALA A 362 25.67 -3.97 -10.13
N ASP A 363 26.71 -4.43 -10.78
CA ASP A 363 27.98 -3.70 -10.91
C ASP A 363 28.05 -2.83 -12.18
N ASN A 364 27.03 -2.86 -13.03
CA ASN A 364 27.02 -2.13 -14.30
C ASN A 364 26.24 -0.81 -14.15
N ARG A 365 26.93 0.30 -14.39
CA ARG A 365 26.36 1.67 -14.33
C ARG A 365 26.27 2.34 -15.70
N GLU A 366 26.57 1.64 -16.77
CA GLU A 366 26.49 2.18 -18.12
C GLU A 366 25.04 2.37 -18.57
N ILE A 367 24.81 3.31 -19.47
CA ILE A 367 23.51 3.45 -20.16
C ILE A 367 23.20 2.14 -20.87
N ASN A 368 22.00 1.61 -20.66
CA ASN A 368 21.55 0.28 -21.10
C ASN A 368 22.28 -0.91 -20.45
N GLY A 369 23.22 -0.67 -19.56
CA GLY A 369 23.91 -1.73 -18.80
C GLY A 369 23.16 -2.16 -17.54
N THR A 370 22.49 -1.22 -16.89
CA THR A 370 21.60 -1.48 -15.76
C THR A 370 20.20 -0.92 -16.01
N PRO A 371 19.13 -1.59 -15.53
CA PRO A 371 17.77 -1.04 -15.56
C PRO A 371 17.66 0.34 -14.91
N SER A 372 18.52 0.64 -13.92
CA SER A 372 18.53 1.93 -13.23
C SER A 372 18.93 3.12 -14.11
N ASN A 373 19.54 2.88 -15.26
CA ASN A 373 19.89 3.91 -16.27
C ASN A 373 19.07 3.80 -17.56
N ASP A 374 18.00 3.01 -17.56
CA ASP A 374 17.06 2.96 -18.66
C ASP A 374 15.93 3.97 -18.42
N PRO A 375 15.87 5.09 -19.20
CA PRO A 375 14.85 6.11 -19.00
C PRO A 375 13.40 5.60 -19.17
N LEU A 376 13.20 4.55 -19.95
CA LEU A 376 11.89 3.95 -20.19
C LEU A 376 11.33 3.26 -18.93
N LEU A 377 12.17 2.99 -17.94
CA LEU A 377 11.81 2.32 -16.70
C LEU A 377 11.61 3.28 -15.53
N LEU A 378 11.80 4.59 -15.72
CA LEU A 378 11.70 5.56 -14.64
C LEU A 378 10.36 5.46 -13.88
N ASP A 379 9.25 5.44 -14.60
CA ASP A 379 7.91 5.40 -14.00
C ASP A 379 7.70 4.11 -13.20
N GLU A 380 8.24 2.97 -13.66
CA GLU A 380 8.19 1.71 -12.93
C GLU A 380 8.96 1.78 -11.60
N TYR A 381 10.13 2.42 -11.58
CA TYR A 381 10.89 2.64 -10.35
C TYR A 381 10.10 3.49 -9.37
N LEU A 382 9.57 4.60 -9.82
CA LEU A 382 8.80 5.53 -8.98
C LEU A 382 7.52 4.86 -8.46
N MET A 383 6.78 4.15 -9.30
CA MET A 383 5.56 3.44 -8.91
C MET A 383 5.82 2.36 -7.84
N ARG A 384 6.87 1.54 -8.00
CA ARG A 384 7.23 0.49 -7.04
C ARG A 384 7.65 1.06 -5.70
N VAL A 385 8.45 2.10 -5.70
CA VAL A 385 8.92 2.77 -4.50
C VAL A 385 7.77 3.50 -3.79
N GLU A 386 6.90 4.18 -4.53
CA GLU A 386 5.72 4.82 -3.97
C GLU A 386 4.72 3.80 -3.40
N ALA A 387 4.48 2.68 -4.09
CA ALA A 387 3.60 1.62 -3.60
C ALA A 387 4.10 1.02 -2.28
N MET A 388 5.41 0.76 -2.16
CA MET A 388 6.03 0.38 -0.90
C MET A 388 5.76 1.42 0.19
N TYR A 389 6.10 2.68 -0.06
CA TYR A 389 5.96 3.75 0.93
C TYR A 389 4.51 3.93 1.40
N ARG A 390 3.55 4.05 0.47
CA ARG A 390 2.13 4.27 0.80
C ARG A 390 1.54 3.14 1.62
N ARG A 391 1.95 1.91 1.35
CA ARG A 391 1.54 0.75 2.14
C ARG A 391 2.11 0.80 3.56
N ALA A 392 3.38 1.17 3.70
CA ALA A 392 4.14 1.05 4.93
C ALA A 392 4.11 2.32 5.81
N GLN A 393 3.76 3.50 5.28
CA GLN A 393 3.92 4.79 5.95
C GLN A 393 3.26 4.88 7.33
N ASN A 394 2.11 4.24 7.53
CA ASN A 394 1.35 4.29 8.78
C ASN A 394 1.72 3.16 9.78
N HIS A 395 2.66 2.27 9.43
CA HIS A 395 3.08 1.16 10.30
C HIS A 395 4.27 1.57 11.18
N VAL A 396 4.10 1.40 12.49
CA VAL A 396 5.08 1.80 13.50
C VAL A 396 6.31 0.88 13.53
N SER A 397 6.17 -0.36 13.09
CA SER A 397 7.27 -1.33 13.00
C SER A 397 8.27 -1.02 11.90
N ILE A 398 7.87 -0.23 10.88
CA ILE A 398 8.78 0.18 9.81
C ILE A 398 9.78 1.20 10.35
N ILE A 399 11.07 0.84 10.31
CA ILE A 399 12.15 1.69 10.82
C ILE A 399 13.03 2.28 9.72
N ALA A 400 12.94 1.76 8.50
CA ALA A 400 13.65 2.24 7.32
C ALA A 400 12.97 1.76 6.03
N PHE A 401 13.23 2.43 4.93
CA PHE A 401 12.81 2.04 3.58
C PHE A 401 14.03 1.71 2.72
N SER A 402 14.03 0.52 2.10
CA SER A 402 15.05 0.12 1.13
C SER A 402 14.55 0.39 -0.28
N LEU A 403 15.34 1.07 -1.09
CA LEU A 403 15.01 1.34 -2.49
C LEU A 403 15.03 0.09 -3.36
N GLY A 404 15.62 -1.00 -2.89
CA GLY A 404 15.70 -2.24 -3.62
C GLY A 404 16.78 -3.17 -3.08
N GLY A 405 16.84 -4.35 -3.65
CA GLY A 405 17.87 -5.34 -3.34
C GLY A 405 19.16 -5.11 -4.13
N ASN A 406 19.74 -6.21 -4.64
CA ASN A 406 20.96 -6.16 -5.43
C ASN A 406 20.68 -5.67 -6.85
N ILE A 407 20.92 -4.39 -7.11
CA ILE A 407 20.70 -3.72 -8.39
C ILE A 407 21.72 -2.58 -8.56
N GLY A 408 22.14 -2.30 -9.79
CA GLY A 408 23.07 -1.22 -10.10
C GLY A 408 22.50 0.17 -9.81
N ASN A 409 23.35 1.11 -9.38
CA ASN A 409 22.95 2.51 -9.20
C ASN A 409 22.82 3.23 -10.55
N GLY A 410 21.89 4.18 -10.62
CA GLY A 410 21.66 4.97 -11.82
C GLY A 410 20.56 6.01 -11.63
N TYR A 411 20.24 6.69 -12.73
CA TYR A 411 19.31 7.83 -12.75
C TYR A 411 17.97 7.52 -12.06
N ASN A 412 17.38 6.36 -12.34
CA ASN A 412 16.08 5.99 -11.79
C ASN A 412 16.13 5.82 -10.25
N MET A 413 17.26 5.31 -9.72
CA MET A 413 17.45 5.18 -8.27
C MET A 413 17.63 6.54 -7.58
N TYR A 414 18.30 7.49 -8.21
CA TYR A 414 18.36 8.87 -7.69
C TYR A 414 16.97 9.49 -7.63
N LYS A 415 16.16 9.32 -8.66
CA LYS A 415 14.77 9.82 -8.69
C LYS A 415 13.88 9.13 -7.66
N ALA A 416 14.05 7.84 -7.46
CA ALA A 416 13.36 7.08 -6.42
C ALA A 416 13.70 7.58 -5.00
N TYR A 417 14.98 7.87 -4.74
CA TYR A 417 15.41 8.49 -3.49
C TYR A 417 14.79 9.88 -3.30
N GLU A 418 14.88 10.77 -4.30
CA GLU A 418 14.28 12.12 -4.27
C GLU A 418 12.77 12.04 -3.98
N LEU A 419 12.06 11.09 -4.60
CA LEU A 419 10.64 10.89 -4.34
C LEU A 419 10.35 10.58 -2.87
N LEU A 420 11.06 9.61 -2.27
CA LEU A 420 10.85 9.28 -0.86
C LEU A 420 11.22 10.44 0.08
N LYS A 421 12.30 11.16 -0.21
CA LYS A 421 12.69 12.36 0.58
C LYS A 421 11.64 13.45 0.51
N SER A 422 10.91 13.58 -0.60
CA SER A 422 9.86 14.59 -0.77
C SER A 422 8.67 14.39 0.19
N TYR A 423 8.46 13.18 0.71
CA TYR A 423 7.42 12.91 1.70
C TYR A 423 7.74 13.42 3.11
N GLY A 424 8.99 13.82 3.37
CA GLY A 424 9.42 14.39 4.67
C GLY A 424 9.35 13.39 5.82
N ASP A 425 9.49 12.09 5.54
CA ASP A 425 9.56 11.05 6.56
C ASP A 425 10.91 11.07 7.29
N SER A 426 10.92 10.82 8.58
CA SER A 426 12.14 10.83 9.40
C SER A 426 12.90 9.49 9.38
N ARG A 427 12.29 8.46 8.82
CA ARG A 427 12.93 7.14 8.66
C ARG A 427 13.98 7.19 7.55
N PRO A 428 15.14 6.54 7.74
CA PRO A 428 16.19 6.54 6.72
C PRO A 428 15.76 5.76 5.48
N ILE A 429 16.30 6.21 4.35
CA ILE A 429 16.26 5.51 3.06
C ILE A 429 17.58 4.79 2.89
N ILE A 430 17.53 3.50 2.60
CA ILE A 430 18.69 2.62 2.47
C ILE A 430 18.80 2.17 1.01
N PHE A 431 19.99 2.29 0.46
CA PHE A 431 20.32 1.71 -0.84
C PHE A 431 21.78 1.22 -0.86
N GLU A 432 22.00 -0.07 -0.76
CA GLU A 432 23.34 -0.66 -0.75
C GLU A 432 24.10 -0.40 -2.07
N GLY A 433 23.37 -0.38 -3.20
CA GLY A 433 23.92 -0.05 -4.52
C GLY A 433 24.42 1.38 -4.68
N ALA A 434 24.13 2.28 -3.73
CA ALA A 434 24.65 3.64 -3.72
C ALA A 434 26.19 3.68 -3.54
N GLN A 435 26.75 2.72 -2.79
CA GLN A 435 28.20 2.62 -2.55
C GLN A 435 28.82 3.93 -2.06
N GLY A 436 28.15 4.61 -1.15
CA GLY A 436 28.59 5.89 -0.58
C GLY A 436 28.17 7.13 -1.35
N GLU A 437 27.37 7.01 -2.39
CA GLU A 437 26.76 8.15 -3.06
C GLU A 437 25.54 8.66 -2.26
N TRP A 438 25.08 9.86 -2.61
CA TRP A 438 24.10 10.63 -1.83
C TRP A 438 22.68 10.06 -1.80
N ASN A 439 22.35 9.06 -2.62
CA ASN A 439 21.03 8.45 -2.69
C ASN A 439 20.82 7.27 -1.73
N SER A 440 21.52 7.30 -0.59
CA SER A 440 21.28 6.52 0.61
C SER A 440 21.53 7.39 1.84
N ASP A 441 20.68 7.28 2.88
CA ASP A 441 20.88 8.03 4.13
C ASP A 441 21.88 7.32 5.07
N ILE A 442 22.01 6.01 4.94
CA ILE A 442 22.87 5.17 5.77
C ILE A 442 23.41 3.99 4.96
#